data_5eaf33f4e797aaf6d28d4c327dacc830
#
_entry.id   5eaf33f4e797aaf6d28d4c327dacc830
#
_cell.length_a   1.000
_cell.length_b   1.000
_cell.length_c   1.000
_cell.angle_alpha   90.00
_cell.angle_beta   90.00
_cell.angle_gamma   90.00
#
_symmetry.space_group_name_H-M   'P 1'
#
loop_
_entity.id
_entity.type
_entity.pdbx_description
1 polymer ?
#
loop_
_entity_poly.entity_id
_entity_poly.type
_entity_poly.pdbx_seq_one_letter_code
_entity_poly.pdbx_strand_id
1 'polypeptide(L)'
;PSTVTKGVTSLQDARTHSDHLEAIASSNIVSSTAPIKPLNYVESGGWTYARAIQQAMVDIANMHGDDCVFIGEDMEVAGAFGMNMALKNAGHQEKLVDMPLCEAIIVHTGVGTALSGMRPMVEIQFGGFAALGFNALVNNAAMLRWRWGADCPMTIRVPLGAQTRSGPFHANMIESWFANDPGLVVLAPGTPQDAYDLLIEAAHLDDPVLFLEHIGLYGLRGGKTGWGQNINQKVDTKSVHSSVEKGERHSIGKASIIREGDDVT
;
A
#
# COMPACT_ATOMS: atom_id res chain seq x y z
N PRO A 1 -20.97 -20.34 -34.56
CA PRO A 1 -21.41 -18.97 -34.69
C PRO A 1 -20.82 -18.17 -33.53
N SER A 2 -19.83 -17.38 -33.88
CA SER A 2 -19.15 -16.50 -32.94
C SER A 2 -19.98 -15.26 -32.69
N THR A 3 -20.45 -15.07 -31.46
CA THR A 3 -21.01 -13.79 -31.01
C THR A 3 -19.85 -12.81 -30.84
N VAL A 4 -19.63 -12.00 -31.85
CA VAL A 4 -18.78 -10.80 -31.76
C VAL A 4 -19.55 -9.80 -30.89
N THR A 5 -19.03 -9.47 -29.71
CA THR A 5 -19.51 -8.35 -28.92
C THR A 5 -19.25 -7.06 -29.72
N LYS A 6 -20.32 -6.42 -30.15
CA LYS A 6 -20.27 -5.08 -30.77
C LYS A 6 -19.74 -4.09 -29.71
N GLY A 7 -18.59 -3.54 -29.93
CA GLY A 7 -18.09 -2.43 -29.14
C GLY A 7 -18.99 -1.18 -29.28
N VAL A 8 -18.99 -0.35 -28.25
CA VAL A 8 -19.69 0.94 -28.25
C VAL A 8 -19.16 1.80 -29.40
N THR A 9 -19.99 2.07 -30.39
CA THR A 9 -19.60 2.75 -31.63
C THR A 9 -20.10 4.19 -31.77
N SER A 10 -20.93 4.65 -30.82
CA SER A 10 -21.47 6.01 -30.83
C SER A 10 -21.59 6.62 -29.43
N LEU A 11 -21.64 7.96 -29.37
CA LEU A 11 -21.93 8.71 -28.13
C LEU A 11 -23.33 8.38 -27.56
N GLN A 12 -24.23 7.92 -28.40
CA GLN A 12 -25.58 7.50 -28.02
C GLN A 12 -25.57 6.16 -27.33
N ASP A 13 -24.71 5.21 -27.79
CA ASP A 13 -24.49 3.92 -27.15
C ASP A 13 -23.80 4.07 -25.78
N ALA A 14 -22.91 5.06 -25.66
CA ALA A 14 -22.24 5.37 -24.40
C ALA A 14 -23.21 5.93 -23.34
N ARG A 15 -24.19 6.76 -23.76
CA ARG A 15 -25.22 7.29 -22.87
C ARG A 15 -26.17 6.20 -22.38
N THR A 16 -26.64 5.31 -23.28
CA THR A 16 -27.51 4.18 -22.90
C THR A 16 -26.78 3.20 -21.98
N HIS A 17 -25.48 3.05 -22.12
CA HIS A 17 -24.68 2.22 -21.21
C HIS A 17 -24.52 2.87 -19.84
N SER A 18 -24.32 4.19 -19.78
CA SER A 18 -24.28 4.96 -18.53
C SER A 18 -25.61 4.91 -17.79
N ASP A 19 -26.73 5.11 -18.50
CA ASP A 19 -28.08 5.02 -17.94
C ASP A 19 -28.38 3.62 -17.39
N HIS A 20 -27.86 2.58 -18.05
CA HIS A 20 -27.99 1.19 -17.60
C HIS A 20 -27.17 0.90 -16.34
N LEU A 21 -25.95 1.44 -16.23
CA LEU A 21 -25.13 1.35 -15.04
C LEU A 21 -25.73 2.12 -13.86
N GLU A 22 -26.31 3.29 -14.10
CA GLU A 22 -27.02 4.05 -13.07
C GLU A 22 -28.30 3.33 -12.59
N ALA A 23 -29.03 2.67 -13.50
CA ALA A 23 -30.17 1.86 -13.15
C ALA A 23 -29.78 0.63 -12.33
N ILE A 24 -28.66 -0.02 -12.64
CA ILE A 24 -28.12 -1.14 -11.84
C ILE A 24 -27.67 -0.64 -10.47
N ALA A 25 -26.97 0.48 -10.41
CA ALA A 25 -26.52 1.08 -9.16
C ALA A 25 -27.66 1.50 -8.25
N SER A 26 -28.78 2.00 -8.85
CA SER A 26 -29.95 2.40 -8.09
C SER A 26 -30.85 1.24 -7.64
N SER A 27 -30.82 0.09 -8.34
CA SER A 27 -31.69 -1.06 -8.05
C SER A 27 -31.16 -2.00 -6.97
N ASN A 28 -29.86 -1.94 -6.63
CA ASN A 28 -29.22 -2.85 -5.68
C ASN A 28 -28.77 -2.19 -4.38
N ILE A 29 -29.19 -0.95 -4.11
CA ILE A 29 -28.97 -0.36 -2.79
C ILE A 29 -30.00 -0.94 -1.85
N VAL A 30 -29.65 -2.02 -1.18
CA VAL A 30 -30.34 -2.42 0.05
C VAL A 30 -30.14 -1.28 1.02
N SER A 31 -31.21 -0.53 1.28
CA SER A 31 -31.22 0.54 2.27
C SER A 31 -30.95 -0.07 3.65
N SER A 32 -29.69 -0.17 4.03
CA SER A 32 -29.31 -0.41 5.42
C SER A 32 -29.73 0.84 6.21
N THR A 33 -30.75 0.72 7.04
CA THR A 33 -31.24 1.78 7.92
C THR A 33 -30.32 2.08 9.10
N ALA A 34 -29.21 1.37 9.24
CA ALA A 34 -28.18 1.70 10.21
C ALA A 34 -27.37 2.92 9.72
N PRO A 35 -27.28 4.01 10.52
CA PRO A 35 -26.48 5.15 10.12
C PRO A 35 -25.02 4.68 9.94
N ILE A 36 -24.55 4.71 8.70
CA ILE A 36 -23.10 4.58 8.42
C ILE A 36 -22.46 5.71 9.17
N LYS A 37 -21.72 5.40 10.25
CA LYS A 37 -20.89 6.43 10.92
C LYS A 37 -20.01 7.02 9.85
N PRO A 38 -19.99 8.35 9.67
CA PRO A 38 -19.12 8.96 8.69
C PRO A 38 -17.68 8.54 9.04
N LEU A 39 -16.95 8.09 8.02
CA LEU A 39 -15.54 7.68 8.13
C LEU A 39 -14.61 8.87 8.50
N ASN A 40 -15.14 10.00 8.89
CA ASN A 40 -14.44 11.15 9.44
C ASN A 40 -14.34 10.99 10.96
N TYR A 41 -13.45 10.11 11.40
CA TYR A 41 -13.16 9.94 12.81
C TYR A 41 -11.88 10.69 13.15
N VAL A 42 -11.98 11.78 13.91
CA VAL A 42 -10.85 12.59 14.35
C VAL A 42 -10.71 12.47 15.88
N GLU A 43 -9.76 11.67 16.32
CA GLU A 43 -9.35 11.64 17.73
C GLU A 43 -8.33 12.74 18.01
N SER A 44 -8.51 13.47 19.11
CA SER A 44 -7.52 14.43 19.57
C SER A 44 -6.18 13.74 19.85
N GLY A 45 -5.12 14.20 19.17
CA GLY A 45 -3.80 13.57 19.27
C GLY A 45 -3.63 12.28 18.44
N GLY A 46 -4.61 11.92 17.64
CA GLY A 46 -4.52 10.79 16.72
C GLY A 46 -3.55 11.03 15.55
N TRP A 47 -3.13 9.96 14.88
CA TRP A 47 -2.30 10.01 13.70
C TRP A 47 -3.13 9.91 12.43
N THR A 48 -2.71 10.61 11.39
CA THR A 48 -3.20 10.38 10.04
C THR A 48 -2.59 9.08 9.50
N TYR A 49 -3.16 8.54 8.45
CA TYR A 49 -2.63 7.37 7.74
C TYR A 49 -1.17 7.59 7.29
N ALA A 50 -0.87 8.74 6.67
CA ALA A 50 0.49 9.07 6.26
C ALA A 50 1.45 9.14 7.46
N ARG A 51 1.02 9.73 8.59
CA ARG A 51 1.86 9.79 9.80
C ARG A 51 2.13 8.39 10.37
N ALA A 52 1.15 7.49 10.31
CA ALA A 52 1.33 6.11 10.77
C ALA A 52 2.41 5.38 9.96
N ILE A 53 2.39 5.51 8.63
CA ILE A 53 3.42 4.96 7.74
C ILE A 53 4.78 5.62 8.02
N GLN A 54 4.82 6.95 8.12
CA GLN A 54 6.07 7.67 8.42
C GLN A 54 6.70 7.21 9.73
N GLN A 55 5.89 7.03 10.78
CA GLN A 55 6.40 6.57 12.06
C GLN A 55 6.85 5.10 11.98
N ALA A 56 6.09 4.24 11.30
CA ALA A 56 6.49 2.85 11.08
C ALA A 56 7.85 2.76 10.37
N MET A 57 8.10 3.58 9.34
CA MET A 57 9.40 3.63 8.66
C MET A 57 10.55 4.02 9.61
N VAL A 58 10.32 5.01 10.48
CA VAL A 58 11.33 5.42 11.47
C VAL A 58 11.60 4.29 12.47
N ASP A 59 10.54 3.64 12.95
CA ASP A 59 10.66 2.55 13.91
C ASP A 59 11.37 1.33 13.28
N ILE A 60 11.07 1.00 12.02
CA ILE A 60 11.77 -0.05 11.25
C ILE A 60 13.27 0.29 11.11
N ALA A 61 13.60 1.55 10.78
CA ALA A 61 14.99 1.98 10.69
C ALA A 61 15.74 1.84 12.02
N ASN A 62 15.06 2.12 13.14
CA ASN A 62 15.62 1.95 14.48
C ASN A 62 15.77 0.46 14.86
N MET A 63 14.80 -0.38 14.51
CA MET A 63 14.78 -1.81 14.88
C MET A 63 15.83 -2.62 14.11
N HIS A 64 15.98 -2.36 12.81
CA HIS A 64 16.89 -3.12 11.96
C HIS A 64 18.27 -2.47 11.80
N GLY A 65 18.46 -1.23 12.26
CA GLY A 65 19.76 -0.57 12.23
C GLY A 65 20.39 -0.60 10.82
N ASP A 66 21.63 -1.08 10.72
CA ASP A 66 22.38 -1.11 9.46
C ASP A 66 21.85 -2.14 8.45
N ASP A 67 21.02 -3.07 8.88
CA ASP A 67 20.39 -4.06 7.98
C ASP A 67 19.20 -3.49 7.20
N CYS A 68 18.78 -2.24 7.46
CA CYS A 68 17.67 -1.58 6.78
C CYS A 68 18.15 -0.46 5.87
N VAL A 69 17.62 -0.43 4.64
CA VAL A 69 17.87 0.61 3.64
C VAL A 69 16.58 0.93 2.89
N PHE A 70 16.40 2.20 2.51
CA PHE A 70 15.23 2.69 1.76
C PHE A 70 15.67 3.07 0.34
N ILE A 71 15.10 2.42 -0.66
CA ILE A 71 15.54 2.50 -2.06
C ILE A 71 14.38 2.99 -2.93
N GLY A 72 14.60 3.97 -3.77
CA GLY A 72 13.56 4.48 -4.67
C GLY A 72 14.00 5.72 -5.42
N GLU A 73 13.05 6.39 -6.04
CA GLU A 73 13.26 7.67 -6.74
C GLU A 73 13.01 8.83 -5.78
N ASP A 74 13.81 9.90 -5.93
CA ASP A 74 13.65 11.14 -5.16
C ASP A 74 13.70 10.94 -3.62
N MET A 75 14.37 9.89 -3.14
CA MET A 75 14.41 9.53 -1.73
C MET A 75 15.02 10.64 -0.88
N GLU A 76 16.09 11.27 -1.39
CA GLU A 76 16.79 12.35 -0.70
C GLU A 76 15.99 13.65 -0.61
N VAL A 77 15.08 13.89 -1.55
CA VAL A 77 14.19 15.07 -1.52
C VAL A 77 12.84 14.78 -0.86
N ALA A 78 12.71 13.64 -0.19
CA ALA A 78 11.58 13.18 0.61
C ALA A 78 10.54 12.30 -0.10
N GLY A 79 10.80 11.84 -1.33
CA GLY A 79 9.87 11.03 -2.13
C GLY A 79 8.70 11.83 -2.68
N ALA A 80 7.88 11.20 -3.51
CA ALA A 80 6.79 11.85 -4.24
C ALA A 80 5.75 12.56 -3.34
N PHE A 81 5.55 12.06 -2.13
CA PHE A 81 4.52 12.56 -1.19
C PHE A 81 5.10 13.07 0.13
N GLY A 82 6.41 13.32 0.19
CA GLY A 82 7.07 13.77 1.41
C GLY A 82 7.14 12.71 2.51
N MET A 83 6.95 11.43 2.18
CA MET A 83 6.89 10.36 3.16
C MET A 83 8.23 10.12 3.85
N ASN A 84 9.34 10.25 3.11
CA ASN A 84 10.70 10.01 3.60
C ASN A 84 11.25 11.16 4.47
N MET A 85 10.52 12.29 4.57
CA MET A 85 10.92 13.40 5.46
C MET A 85 11.01 12.97 6.92
N ALA A 86 10.19 12.02 7.35
CA ALA A 86 10.22 11.49 8.71
C ALA A 86 11.57 10.82 9.03
N LEU A 87 12.11 10.04 8.09
CA LEU A 87 13.42 9.39 8.20
C LEU A 87 14.54 10.43 8.32
N LYS A 88 14.51 11.46 7.47
CA LYS A 88 15.49 12.57 7.53
C LYS A 88 15.44 13.31 8.86
N ASN A 89 14.23 13.63 9.34
CA ASN A 89 14.05 14.32 10.62
C ASN A 89 14.47 13.46 11.82
N ALA A 90 14.43 12.14 11.68
CA ALA A 90 14.89 11.20 12.70
C ALA A 90 16.41 10.92 12.63
N GLY A 91 17.12 11.48 11.63
CA GLY A 91 18.56 11.30 11.48
C GLY A 91 18.99 10.08 10.65
N HIS A 92 18.07 9.48 9.87
CA HIS A 92 18.30 8.28 9.05
C HIS A 92 18.51 8.60 7.55
N GLN A 93 19.02 9.77 7.23
CA GLN A 93 19.25 10.16 5.83
C GLN A 93 20.25 9.28 5.10
N GLU A 94 21.23 8.73 5.81
CA GLU A 94 22.24 7.82 5.26
C GLU A 94 21.67 6.49 4.78
N LYS A 95 20.44 6.15 5.18
CA LYS A 95 19.71 4.96 4.74
C LYS A 95 18.90 5.17 3.47
N LEU A 96 18.81 6.42 2.98
CA LEU A 96 18.07 6.76 1.77
C LEU A 96 18.97 6.60 0.54
N VAL A 97 18.55 5.81 -0.42
CA VAL A 97 19.28 5.54 -1.66
C VAL A 97 18.44 6.00 -2.85
N ASP A 98 18.88 7.08 -3.47
CA ASP A 98 18.29 7.58 -4.71
C ASP A 98 18.69 6.70 -5.90
N MET A 99 17.69 6.31 -6.67
CA MET A 99 17.83 5.51 -7.87
C MET A 99 17.42 6.32 -9.11
N PRO A 100 18.01 6.02 -10.29
CA PRO A 100 17.47 6.53 -11.53
C PRO A 100 16.03 6.10 -11.74
N LEU A 101 15.27 6.88 -12.50
CA LEU A 101 13.87 6.62 -12.85
C LEU A 101 13.78 5.35 -13.73
N CYS A 102 13.80 4.19 -13.08
CA CYS A 102 13.71 2.87 -13.71
C CYS A 102 13.25 1.83 -12.67
N GLU A 103 11.95 1.62 -12.56
CA GLU A 103 11.35 0.78 -11.51
C GLU A 103 11.80 -0.69 -11.61
N ALA A 104 12.09 -1.17 -12.81
CA ALA A 104 12.66 -2.51 -12.98
C ALA A 104 14.01 -2.65 -12.26
N ILE A 105 14.89 -1.65 -12.38
CA ILE A 105 16.20 -1.66 -11.70
C ILE A 105 15.99 -1.44 -10.19
N ILE A 106 15.11 -0.55 -9.78
CA ILE A 106 14.80 -0.28 -8.37
C ILE A 106 14.39 -1.57 -7.66
N VAL A 107 13.44 -2.32 -8.22
CA VAL A 107 12.97 -3.59 -7.63
C VAL A 107 14.07 -4.65 -7.64
N HIS A 108 14.83 -4.80 -8.75
CA HIS A 108 15.93 -5.77 -8.78
C HIS A 108 17.05 -5.42 -7.79
N THR A 109 17.33 -4.13 -7.57
CA THR A 109 18.27 -3.70 -6.53
C THR A 109 17.76 -4.12 -5.17
N GLY A 110 16.46 -3.93 -4.88
CA GLY A 110 15.84 -4.42 -3.65
C GLY A 110 16.00 -5.94 -3.48
N VAL A 111 15.75 -6.72 -4.53
CA VAL A 111 15.96 -8.19 -4.51
C VAL A 111 17.42 -8.54 -4.20
N GLY A 112 18.37 -7.89 -4.89
CA GLY A 112 19.80 -8.13 -4.65
C GLY A 112 20.23 -7.76 -3.23
N THR A 113 19.73 -6.66 -2.70
CA THR A 113 19.97 -6.18 -1.33
C THR A 113 19.41 -7.19 -0.31
N ALA A 114 18.18 -7.70 -0.53
CA ALA A 114 17.58 -8.72 0.32
C ALA A 114 18.39 -10.02 0.32
N LEU A 115 18.83 -10.47 -0.86
CA LEU A 115 19.71 -11.65 -0.97
C LEU A 115 21.09 -11.47 -0.34
N SER A 116 21.51 -10.23 -0.12
CA SER A 116 22.75 -9.90 0.62
C SER A 116 22.56 -9.94 2.15
N GLY A 117 21.36 -10.26 2.63
CA GLY A 117 21.03 -10.38 4.05
C GLY A 117 20.47 -9.11 4.69
N MET A 118 20.20 -8.06 3.90
CA MET A 118 19.56 -6.84 4.38
C MET A 118 18.03 -6.92 4.24
N ARG A 119 17.33 -5.96 4.85
CA ARG A 119 15.86 -5.78 4.77
C ARG A 119 15.52 -4.47 4.06
N PRO A 120 15.61 -4.43 2.72
CA PRO A 120 15.32 -3.22 1.99
C PRO A 120 13.83 -2.89 1.99
N MET A 121 13.54 -1.59 2.15
CA MET A 121 12.25 -1.01 1.85
C MET A 121 12.33 -0.25 0.53
N VAL A 122 11.66 -0.76 -0.48
CA VAL A 122 11.65 -0.20 -1.84
C VAL A 122 10.42 0.67 -2.02
N GLU A 123 10.55 1.82 -2.66
CA GLU A 123 9.42 2.67 -3.04
C GLU A 123 9.26 2.73 -4.56
N ILE A 124 8.06 2.43 -5.04
CA ILE A 124 7.59 2.74 -6.40
C ILE A 124 6.62 3.89 -6.27
N GLN A 125 6.87 5.02 -6.93
CA GLN A 125 6.15 6.27 -6.68
C GLN A 125 4.63 6.20 -6.92
N PHE A 126 4.18 5.39 -7.91
CA PHE A 126 2.75 5.23 -8.23
C PHE A 126 2.43 3.81 -8.66
N GLY A 127 1.22 3.35 -8.31
CA GLY A 127 0.76 1.98 -8.60
C GLY A 127 0.94 1.53 -10.03
N GLY A 128 0.59 2.37 -11.01
CA GLY A 128 0.72 2.04 -12.43
C GLY A 128 2.16 1.76 -12.88
N PHE A 129 3.15 2.34 -12.21
CA PHE A 129 4.57 2.17 -12.55
C PHE A 129 5.13 0.83 -12.09
N ALA A 130 4.44 0.13 -11.19
CA ALA A 130 4.78 -1.24 -10.81
C ALA A 130 4.76 -2.20 -12.02
N ALA A 131 4.05 -1.85 -13.11
CA ALA A 131 4.09 -2.58 -14.36
C ALA A 131 5.50 -2.71 -14.95
N LEU A 132 6.36 -1.69 -14.76
CA LEU A 132 7.75 -1.72 -15.22
C LEU A 132 8.61 -2.68 -14.38
N GLY A 133 8.27 -2.84 -13.09
CA GLY A 133 8.91 -3.79 -12.18
C GLY A 133 8.27 -5.18 -12.16
N PHE A 134 7.24 -5.45 -12.99
CA PHE A 134 6.42 -6.66 -12.90
C PHE A 134 7.26 -7.95 -12.94
N ASN A 135 8.18 -8.05 -13.90
CA ASN A 135 9.06 -9.23 -14.00
C ASN A 135 9.95 -9.42 -12.77
N ALA A 136 10.46 -8.33 -12.20
CA ALA A 136 11.28 -8.37 -10.99
C ALA A 136 10.48 -8.86 -9.78
N LEU A 137 9.21 -8.51 -9.70
CA LEU A 137 8.31 -8.94 -8.63
C LEU A 137 7.90 -10.41 -8.80
N VAL A 138 7.28 -10.77 -9.93
CA VAL A 138 6.63 -12.09 -10.10
C VAL A 138 7.60 -13.21 -10.46
N ASN A 139 8.62 -12.97 -11.30
CA ASN A 139 9.55 -13.99 -11.75
C ASN A 139 10.84 -14.06 -10.93
N ASN A 140 11.16 -13.02 -10.16
CA ASN A 140 12.33 -13.03 -9.28
C ASN A 140 11.91 -13.06 -7.81
N ALA A 141 11.46 -11.96 -7.23
CA ALA A 141 11.18 -11.87 -5.79
C ALA A 141 10.24 -12.99 -5.31
N ALA A 142 9.07 -13.15 -5.94
CA ALA A 142 8.07 -14.14 -5.58
C ALA A 142 8.57 -15.59 -5.65
N MET A 143 9.46 -15.89 -6.63
CA MET A 143 9.88 -17.27 -6.91
C MET A 143 11.11 -17.71 -6.12
N LEU A 144 11.80 -16.82 -5.40
CA LEU A 144 13.05 -17.12 -4.71
C LEU A 144 12.92 -18.28 -3.73
N ARG A 145 11.93 -18.22 -2.85
CA ARG A 145 11.72 -19.27 -1.83
C ARG A 145 11.37 -20.61 -2.46
N TRP A 146 10.43 -20.64 -3.37
CA TRP A 146 9.99 -21.87 -4.01
C TRP A 146 11.09 -22.51 -4.84
N ARG A 147 11.85 -21.70 -5.57
CA ARG A 147 12.81 -22.18 -6.56
C ARG A 147 14.17 -22.55 -5.95
N TRP A 148 14.61 -21.77 -4.94
CA TRP A 148 15.95 -21.93 -4.35
C TRP A 148 15.96 -22.04 -2.83
N GLY A 149 14.79 -21.97 -2.18
CA GLY A 149 14.70 -21.94 -0.72
C GLY A 149 15.30 -20.66 -0.11
N ALA A 150 15.45 -19.61 -0.91
CA ALA A 150 16.05 -18.36 -0.46
C ALA A 150 15.00 -17.39 0.07
N ASP A 151 15.33 -16.70 1.16
CA ASP A 151 14.55 -15.61 1.70
C ASP A 151 14.67 -14.35 0.83
N CYS A 152 13.60 -13.55 0.80
CA CYS A 152 13.60 -12.23 0.16
C CYS A 152 12.88 -11.22 1.06
N PRO A 153 13.48 -10.81 2.18
CA PRO A 153 12.88 -9.91 3.16
C PRO A 153 12.82 -8.47 2.64
N MET A 154 12.02 -8.26 1.61
CA MET A 154 11.88 -6.98 0.92
C MET A 154 10.44 -6.47 1.06
N THR A 155 10.26 -5.24 1.54
CA THR A 155 8.96 -4.56 1.54
C THR A 155 8.93 -3.52 0.43
N ILE A 156 7.96 -3.62 -0.48
CA ILE A 156 7.77 -2.68 -1.57
C ILE A 156 6.56 -1.81 -1.26
N ARG A 157 6.77 -0.54 -0.98
CA ARG A 157 5.73 0.47 -0.78
C ARG A 157 5.29 1.02 -2.12
N VAL A 158 3.98 1.08 -2.33
CA VAL A 158 3.41 1.56 -3.59
C VAL A 158 2.22 2.47 -3.30
N PRO A 159 2.39 3.79 -3.34
CA PRO A 159 1.29 4.73 -3.37
C PRO A 159 0.40 4.50 -4.60
N LEU A 160 -0.93 4.46 -4.39
CA LEU A 160 -1.88 4.18 -5.47
C LEU A 160 -3.23 4.86 -5.25
N GLY A 161 -4.11 4.78 -6.24
CA GLY A 161 -5.45 5.32 -6.15
C GLY A 161 -5.60 6.77 -6.61
N ALA A 162 -6.83 7.15 -6.90
CA ALA A 162 -7.17 8.46 -7.46
C ALA A 162 -7.29 9.52 -6.36
N GLN A 163 -6.41 10.48 -6.31
CA GLN A 163 -6.56 11.69 -5.46
C GLN A 163 -5.75 12.87 -5.97
N THR A 164 -4.64 12.60 -6.65
CA THR A 164 -3.73 13.65 -7.10
C THR A 164 -4.27 14.43 -8.29
N ARG A 165 -5.30 13.93 -8.99
CA ARG A 165 -5.81 14.45 -10.27
C ARG A 165 -4.73 14.53 -11.36
N SER A 166 -3.73 13.65 -11.27
CA SER A 166 -2.57 13.60 -12.18
C SER A 166 -2.83 12.77 -13.45
N GLY A 167 -4.09 12.40 -13.68
CA GLY A 167 -4.49 11.60 -14.83
C GLY A 167 -4.40 10.09 -14.62
N PRO A 168 -4.69 9.29 -15.67
CA PRO A 168 -4.91 7.84 -15.53
C PRO A 168 -3.65 7.06 -15.11
N PHE A 169 -2.45 7.50 -15.50
CA PHE A 169 -1.21 6.77 -15.23
C PHE A 169 -0.76 6.83 -13.77
N HIS A 170 -1.33 7.74 -12.99
CA HIS A 170 -0.97 7.96 -11.58
C HIS A 170 -2.10 7.55 -10.61
N ALA A 171 -3.14 6.87 -11.11
CA ALA A 171 -4.35 6.57 -10.35
C ALA A 171 -4.75 5.08 -10.41
N ASN A 172 -3.88 4.23 -10.93
CA ASN A 172 -4.18 2.81 -11.07
C ASN A 172 -4.27 2.14 -9.70
N MET A 173 -5.27 1.24 -9.56
CA MET A 173 -5.40 0.29 -8.47
C MET A 173 -4.90 -1.06 -9.00
N ILE A 174 -3.84 -1.57 -8.41
CA ILE A 174 -3.05 -2.68 -8.98
C ILE A 174 -3.11 -3.97 -8.16
N GLU A 175 -3.92 -4.02 -7.12
CA GLU A 175 -4.03 -5.14 -6.20
C GLU A 175 -4.25 -6.46 -6.94
N SER A 176 -5.14 -6.46 -7.92
CA SER A 176 -5.47 -7.66 -8.71
C SER A 176 -4.34 -8.15 -9.62
N TRP A 177 -3.36 -7.29 -9.93
CA TRP A 177 -2.22 -7.72 -10.75
C TRP A 177 -1.31 -8.71 -10.01
N PHE A 178 -1.24 -8.58 -8.69
CA PHE A 178 -0.29 -9.32 -7.85
C PHE A 178 -0.97 -10.26 -6.84
N ALA A 179 -2.26 -10.06 -6.55
CA ALA A 179 -2.99 -10.87 -5.56
C ALA A 179 -3.07 -12.36 -5.93
N ASN A 180 -2.98 -12.69 -7.22
CA ASN A 180 -3.03 -14.06 -7.71
C ASN A 180 -1.65 -14.70 -7.89
N ASP A 181 -0.57 -13.95 -7.64
CA ASP A 181 0.78 -14.44 -7.88
C ASP A 181 1.34 -15.06 -6.59
N PRO A 182 1.59 -16.39 -6.57
CA PRO A 182 2.07 -17.05 -5.37
C PRO A 182 3.51 -16.61 -5.04
N GLY A 183 3.77 -16.39 -3.76
CA GLY A 183 5.08 -15.95 -3.26
C GLY A 183 5.18 -14.46 -2.96
N LEU A 184 4.16 -13.66 -3.31
CA LEU A 184 4.01 -12.27 -2.85
C LEU A 184 2.98 -12.19 -1.74
N VAL A 185 3.30 -11.45 -0.69
CA VAL A 185 2.33 -10.99 0.30
C VAL A 185 1.82 -9.62 -0.13
N VAL A 186 0.51 -9.50 -0.38
CA VAL A 186 -0.11 -8.24 -0.83
C VAL A 186 -0.93 -7.66 0.32
N LEU A 187 -0.57 -6.47 0.79
CA LEU A 187 -1.21 -5.77 1.91
C LEU A 187 -1.79 -4.44 1.44
N ALA A 188 -3.03 -4.15 1.83
CA ALA A 188 -3.72 -2.91 1.52
C ALA A 188 -4.40 -2.35 2.79
N PRO A 189 -3.66 -1.65 3.67
CA PRO A 189 -4.19 -1.14 4.93
C PRO A 189 -5.29 -0.09 4.70
N GLY A 190 -6.33 -0.12 5.55
CA GLY A 190 -7.47 0.77 5.47
C GLY A 190 -7.53 1.86 6.54
N THR A 191 -6.79 1.71 7.64
CA THR A 191 -6.79 2.63 8.78
C THR A 191 -5.36 3.03 9.17
N PRO A 192 -5.16 4.10 9.95
CA PRO A 192 -3.84 4.43 10.52
C PRO A 192 -3.23 3.29 11.36
N GLN A 193 -4.05 2.56 12.14
CA GLN A 193 -3.57 1.42 12.90
C GLN A 193 -3.11 0.29 11.99
N ASP A 194 -3.92 -0.08 10.99
CA ASP A 194 -3.53 -1.11 10.02
C ASP A 194 -2.25 -0.72 9.28
N ALA A 195 -2.14 0.56 8.88
CA ALA A 195 -0.97 1.05 8.15
C ALA A 195 0.31 0.93 8.98
N TYR A 196 0.23 1.21 10.28
CA TYR A 196 1.36 1.04 11.18
C TYR A 196 1.69 -0.44 11.42
N ASP A 197 0.72 -1.22 11.86
CA ASP A 197 0.92 -2.61 12.25
C ASP A 197 1.39 -3.49 11.10
N LEU A 198 0.70 -3.37 9.95
CA LEU A 198 1.03 -4.19 8.78
C LEU A 198 2.40 -3.81 8.18
N LEU A 199 2.84 -2.54 8.28
CA LEU A 199 4.16 -2.15 7.78
C LEU A 199 5.28 -2.64 8.70
N ILE A 200 5.09 -2.58 10.02
CA ILE A 200 6.03 -3.16 10.99
C ILE A 200 6.14 -4.68 10.78
N GLU A 201 5.01 -5.39 10.65
CA GLU A 201 5.04 -6.84 10.40
C GLU A 201 5.67 -7.17 9.04
N ALA A 202 5.37 -6.40 7.99
CA ALA A 202 5.94 -6.59 6.65
C ALA A 202 7.47 -6.56 6.67
N ALA A 203 8.06 -5.62 7.39
CA ALA A 203 9.51 -5.50 7.52
C ALA A 203 10.17 -6.68 8.26
N HIS A 204 9.39 -7.48 8.98
CA HIS A 204 9.87 -8.68 9.70
C HIS A 204 9.61 -9.99 8.93
N LEU A 205 8.91 -9.93 7.78
CA LEU A 205 8.72 -11.11 6.95
C LEU A 205 9.98 -11.46 6.18
N ASP A 206 10.20 -12.74 5.95
CA ASP A 206 11.27 -13.25 5.10
C ASP A 206 10.82 -13.49 3.65
N ASP A 207 9.57 -13.13 3.36
CA ASP A 207 8.97 -13.15 2.01
C ASP A 207 8.74 -11.74 1.50
N PRO A 208 8.74 -11.51 0.17
CA PRO A 208 8.53 -10.20 -0.39
C PRO A 208 7.09 -9.71 -0.16
N VAL A 209 6.96 -8.48 0.30
CA VAL A 209 5.68 -7.84 0.62
C VAL A 209 5.45 -6.67 -0.32
N LEU A 210 4.28 -6.64 -0.96
CA LEU A 210 3.77 -5.49 -1.69
C LEU A 210 2.80 -4.74 -0.77
N PHE A 211 3.21 -3.57 -0.29
CA PHE A 211 2.46 -2.73 0.64
C PHE A 211 1.80 -1.57 -0.12
N LEU A 212 0.51 -1.68 -0.35
CA LEU A 212 -0.28 -0.79 -1.19
C LEU A 212 -0.90 0.34 -0.37
N GLU A 213 -0.46 1.57 -0.62
CA GLU A 213 -0.83 2.76 0.15
C GLU A 213 -1.86 3.59 -0.61
N HIS A 214 -3.12 3.58 -0.19
CA HIS A 214 -4.13 4.39 -0.86
C HIS A 214 -3.92 5.89 -0.57
N ILE A 215 -3.50 6.65 -1.57
CA ILE A 215 -3.17 8.09 -1.46
C ILE A 215 -4.32 8.91 -0.88
N GLY A 216 -5.58 8.53 -1.20
CA GLY A 216 -6.77 9.17 -0.63
C GLY A 216 -6.89 9.09 0.89
N LEU A 217 -6.18 8.16 1.53
CA LEU A 217 -6.17 7.99 2.99
C LEU A 217 -5.05 8.78 3.67
N TYR A 218 -4.09 9.33 2.93
CA TYR A 218 -2.92 10.00 3.53
C TYR A 218 -3.29 11.15 4.48
N GLY A 219 -4.46 11.76 4.31
CA GLY A 219 -4.88 12.88 5.15
C GLY A 219 -3.98 14.10 4.98
N LEU A 220 -3.45 14.32 3.78
CA LEU A 220 -2.54 15.41 3.47
C LEU A 220 -3.19 16.75 3.81
N ARG A 221 -2.49 17.54 4.63
CA ARG A 221 -2.90 18.90 4.98
C ARG A 221 -3.01 19.73 3.70
N GLY A 222 -4.13 20.33 3.55
CA GLY A 222 -4.40 21.18 2.41
C GLY A 222 -5.69 20.86 1.70
N GLY A 223 -6.51 19.99 2.24
CA GLY A 223 -7.93 19.65 2.00
C GLY A 223 -8.75 20.43 0.97
N LYS A 224 -8.12 21.06 0.00
CA LYS A 224 -8.82 21.68 -1.15
C LYS A 224 -9.32 20.65 -2.15
N THR A 225 -9.00 19.39 -1.96
CA THR A 225 -9.57 18.28 -2.72
C THR A 225 -10.48 17.50 -1.77
N GLY A 226 -11.74 17.82 -1.70
CA GLY A 226 -12.73 17.30 -0.77
C GLY A 226 -13.06 15.80 -0.88
N TRP A 227 -12.08 14.95 -1.11
CA TRP A 227 -12.22 13.50 -1.29
C TRP A 227 -11.37 12.68 -0.32
N GLY A 228 -10.40 13.29 0.36
CA GLY A 228 -9.59 12.61 1.37
C GLY A 228 -10.38 12.49 2.67
N GLN A 229 -10.56 11.28 3.16
CA GLN A 229 -11.09 11.08 4.51
C GLN A 229 -9.99 11.39 5.51
N ASN A 230 -10.18 12.42 6.33
CA ASN A 230 -9.30 12.69 7.46
C ASN A 230 -9.62 11.72 8.59
N ILE A 231 -9.03 10.54 8.53
CA ILE A 231 -9.08 9.61 9.65
C ILE A 231 -7.86 9.91 10.52
N ASN A 232 -8.10 10.43 11.73
CA ASN A 232 -7.10 10.50 12.78
C ASN A 232 -7.46 9.50 13.86
N GLN A 233 -6.58 8.54 14.07
CA GLN A 233 -6.77 7.45 15.04
C GLN A 233 -5.61 7.45 16.03
N LYS A 234 -5.88 7.16 17.30
CA LYS A 234 -4.82 6.81 18.24
C LYS A 234 -4.25 5.45 17.83
N VAL A 235 -2.96 5.42 17.60
CA VAL A 235 -2.25 4.22 17.18
C VAL A 235 -1.57 3.59 18.39
N ASP A 236 -1.84 2.31 18.62
CA ASP A 236 -1.10 1.49 19.56
C ASP A 236 0.16 0.95 18.89
N THR A 237 1.29 1.51 19.23
CA THR A 237 2.58 1.07 18.66
C THR A 237 3.17 -0.13 19.41
N LYS A 238 2.76 -0.40 20.64
CA LYS A 238 3.41 -1.39 21.51
C LYS A 238 3.04 -2.82 21.21
N SER A 239 1.77 -3.04 20.86
CA SER A 239 1.24 -4.39 20.64
C SER A 239 1.93 -5.11 19.50
N VAL A 240 2.10 -4.44 18.35
CA VAL A 240 2.79 -5.02 17.19
C VAL A 240 4.27 -5.26 17.46
N HIS A 241 4.98 -4.32 18.12
CA HIS A 241 6.38 -4.52 18.51
C HIS A 241 6.56 -5.74 19.41
N SER A 242 5.69 -5.87 20.44
CA SER A 242 5.73 -7.03 21.32
C SER A 242 5.49 -8.36 20.60
N SER A 243 4.69 -8.36 19.54
CA SER A 243 4.42 -9.56 18.74
C SER A 243 5.62 -9.93 17.87
N VAL A 244 6.17 -8.97 17.13
CA VAL A 244 7.31 -9.23 16.23
C VAL A 244 8.58 -9.62 17.00
N GLU A 245 8.83 -9.04 18.16
CA GLU A 245 9.92 -9.42 19.06
C GLU A 245 9.84 -10.90 19.51
N LYS A 246 8.63 -11.44 19.61
CA LYS A 246 8.38 -12.85 19.94
C LYS A 246 8.36 -13.77 18.70
N GLY A 247 8.50 -13.21 17.50
CA GLY A 247 8.32 -13.94 16.24
C GLY A 247 6.86 -14.32 15.95
N GLU A 248 5.90 -13.62 16.55
CA GLU A 248 4.47 -13.89 16.39
C GLU A 248 3.84 -12.97 15.36
N ARG A 249 2.81 -13.46 14.66
CA ARG A 249 1.97 -12.63 13.78
C ARG A 249 1.04 -11.77 14.63
N HIS A 250 0.98 -10.48 14.31
CA HIS A 250 0.07 -9.52 14.95
C HIS A 250 -1.23 -9.35 14.14
N SER A 251 -1.15 -8.85 12.93
CA SER A 251 -2.30 -8.51 12.07
C SER A 251 -2.35 -9.32 10.78
N ILE A 252 -1.20 -9.65 10.19
CA ILE A 252 -1.16 -10.39 8.92
C ILE A 252 -1.78 -11.79 9.07
N GLY A 253 -2.77 -12.08 8.23
CA GLY A 253 -3.50 -13.36 8.25
C GLY A 253 -4.56 -13.47 9.34
N LYS A 254 -4.84 -12.40 10.09
CA LYS A 254 -5.92 -12.35 11.08
C LYS A 254 -7.04 -11.43 10.60
N ALA A 255 -8.29 -11.88 10.76
CA ALA A 255 -9.46 -11.06 10.50
C ALA A 255 -9.82 -10.23 11.73
N SER A 256 -10.30 -9.00 11.49
CA SER A 256 -10.88 -8.15 12.52
C SER A 256 -12.35 -7.94 12.24
N ILE A 257 -13.20 -8.08 13.26
CA ILE A 257 -14.62 -7.76 13.16
C ILE A 257 -14.75 -6.24 13.23
N ILE A 258 -15.10 -5.62 12.10
CA ILE A 258 -15.28 -4.17 12.02
C ILE A 258 -16.71 -3.79 12.45
N ARG A 259 -17.68 -4.64 12.16
CA ARG A 259 -19.07 -4.49 12.56
C ARG A 259 -19.73 -5.85 12.69
N GLU A 260 -20.35 -6.10 13.84
CA GLU A 260 -21.18 -7.29 14.04
C GLU A 260 -22.52 -7.14 13.32
N GLY A 261 -23.05 -8.23 12.81
CA GLY A 261 -24.36 -8.35 12.18
C GLY A 261 -25.04 -9.65 12.56
N ASP A 262 -26.37 -9.68 12.42
CA ASP A 262 -27.17 -10.87 12.74
C ASP A 262 -27.18 -11.89 11.58
N ASP A 263 -27.12 -11.40 10.33
CA ASP A 263 -27.14 -12.23 9.13
C ASP A 263 -25.75 -12.34 8.48
N VAL A 264 -24.99 -11.22 8.49
CA VAL A 264 -23.63 -11.11 7.93
C VAL A 264 -22.80 -10.18 8.83
N THR A 265 -21.60 -10.60 9.12
CA THR A 265 -20.62 -9.83 9.89
C THR A 265 -19.48 -9.38 9.00
#